data_07ffa4f33e6e72545bb8dd9b4ee60206
#
_entry.id   07ffa4f33e6e72545bb8dd9b4ee60206
#
_cell.length_a   1.000
_cell.length_b   1.000
_cell.length_c   1.000
_cell.angle_alpha   90.00
_cell.angle_beta   90.00
_cell.angle_gamma   90.00
#
_symmetry.space_group_name_H-M   'P 1'
#
loop_
_entity.id
_entity.type
_entity.pdbx_description
1 polymer ?
#
loop_
_entity_poly.entity_id
_entity_poly.type
_entity_poly.pdbx_seq_one_letter_code
_entity_poly.pdbx_strand_id
1 'polypeptide(L)'
;MKHLFIGALALLVALHGGAAYGQKAKQKQKSTAVNVLANDTRVFKVDPAIDVQGVRFKNRFGIELAGHLYMPKGYEASKRYPAVAVCGPFGAVKEQASGLYAQELASRGFVALAFDSSFTGESGGEVRSVAAPDINTEDFGAAVDYLIRLRNVDASKIGLVGIGGWGGMAVNEASVDTRVKATVICSFYDMKRLFADVYYTAKTDDARYEELRRLSAQRTRDAQTDTHEVTGDNLDRVAVDAPRYMRDFQAYYKSGRGFHKRSVNSTTGWTKTTPLAFIGSPLCSRVGEIRGAVLIVQGEKSHTRSMAEDIFKRLNGSNKELYIVPGAYHIDLFDDMKRIPFDIIDRFLKEYLK
;
A
#
# COMPACT_ATOMS: atom_id res chain seq x y z
N MET A 1 -23.53 -51.09 -18.62
CA MET A 1 -24.57 -50.18 -19.11
C MET A 1 -25.13 -49.39 -17.93
N LYS A 2 -24.69 -48.17 -17.71
CA LYS A 2 -25.39 -47.12 -16.95
C LYS A 2 -24.74 -45.82 -17.35
N HIS A 3 -25.48 -45.02 -18.10
CA HIS A 3 -25.08 -43.73 -18.62
C HIS A 3 -25.12 -42.68 -17.49
N LEU A 4 -24.01 -41.94 -17.31
CA LEU A 4 -23.94 -40.77 -16.46
C LEU A 4 -24.39 -39.58 -17.31
N PHE A 5 -25.46 -38.90 -16.93
CA PHE A 5 -25.88 -37.62 -17.50
C PHE A 5 -25.12 -36.50 -16.79
N ILE A 6 -24.29 -35.82 -17.56
CA ILE A 6 -23.73 -34.53 -17.15
C ILE A 6 -24.63 -33.42 -17.71
N GLY A 7 -25.40 -32.79 -16.84
CA GLY A 7 -26.22 -31.64 -17.19
C GLY A 7 -25.39 -30.41 -17.31
N ALA A 8 -25.15 -29.92 -18.52
CA ALA A 8 -24.60 -28.61 -18.78
C ALA A 8 -25.70 -27.55 -18.59
N LEU A 9 -25.52 -26.67 -17.60
CA LEU A 9 -26.37 -25.50 -17.41
C LEU A 9 -25.94 -24.43 -18.41
N ALA A 10 -26.64 -24.34 -19.54
CA ALA A 10 -26.46 -23.27 -20.51
C ALA A 10 -27.24 -22.04 -20.03
N LEU A 11 -26.51 -20.98 -19.67
CA LEU A 11 -27.09 -19.66 -19.40
C LEU A 11 -27.41 -19.00 -20.75
N LEU A 12 -28.67 -18.91 -21.10
CA LEU A 12 -29.19 -18.13 -22.24
C LEU A 12 -29.05 -16.61 -21.86
N VAL A 13 -28.10 -15.92 -22.50
CA VAL A 13 -28.10 -14.46 -22.53
C VAL A 13 -29.03 -14.05 -23.66
N ALA A 14 -30.20 -13.57 -23.31
CA ALA A 14 -31.11 -12.94 -24.27
C ALA A 14 -30.57 -11.55 -24.68
N LEU A 15 -30.18 -11.43 -25.94
CA LEU A 15 -29.94 -10.16 -26.62
C LEU A 15 -31.29 -9.46 -26.86
N HIS A 16 -31.59 -8.44 -26.12
CA HIS A 16 -32.64 -7.48 -26.48
C HIS A 16 -32.15 -6.04 -26.40
N GLY A 17 -32.15 -5.41 -27.56
CA GLY A 17 -32.56 -4.05 -27.78
C GLY A 17 -31.70 -2.96 -27.15
N GLY A 18 -30.90 -2.29 -28.01
CA GLY A 18 -30.37 -0.99 -27.71
C GLY A 18 -31.47 0.01 -27.31
N ALA A 19 -31.27 0.64 -26.17
CA ALA A 19 -31.91 1.92 -25.83
C ALA A 19 -30.83 2.86 -25.34
N ALA A 20 -30.74 3.98 -26.01
CA ALA A 20 -29.88 5.10 -25.80
C ALA A 20 -29.73 5.48 -24.32
N TYR A 21 -28.56 5.25 -23.74
CA TYR A 21 -28.16 5.99 -22.54
C TYR A 21 -27.63 7.35 -23.01
N GLY A 22 -28.55 8.28 -22.92
CA GLY A 22 -28.35 9.68 -23.24
C GLY A 22 -27.17 10.25 -22.45
N GLN A 23 -26.43 11.07 -23.17
CA GLN A 23 -25.49 12.06 -22.66
C GLN A 23 -26.06 12.73 -21.41
N LYS A 24 -25.56 12.42 -20.24
CA LYS A 24 -25.71 13.24 -19.05
C LYS A 24 -24.34 13.68 -18.58
N ALA A 25 -24.16 14.98 -18.81
CA ALA A 25 -23.32 15.87 -18.03
C ALA A 25 -21.85 15.51 -17.90
N LYS A 26 -21.03 16.11 -18.73
CA LYS A 26 -19.71 16.58 -18.36
C LYS A 26 -19.84 17.52 -17.14
N GLN A 27 -20.04 16.98 -15.96
CA GLN A 27 -19.75 17.71 -14.74
C GLN A 27 -18.23 17.90 -14.73
N LYS A 28 -17.80 19.12 -15.05
CA LYS A 28 -16.45 19.60 -14.73
C LYS A 28 -16.28 19.39 -13.23
N GLN A 29 -15.63 18.30 -12.86
CA GLN A 29 -15.12 18.13 -11.52
C GLN A 29 -14.09 19.27 -11.35
N LYS A 30 -14.49 20.37 -10.74
CA LYS A 30 -13.57 21.36 -10.19
C LYS A 30 -12.79 20.62 -9.12
N SER A 31 -11.58 20.17 -9.46
CA SER A 31 -10.59 19.77 -8.50
C SER A 31 -10.41 20.95 -7.56
N THR A 32 -10.91 20.85 -6.35
CA THR A 32 -10.53 21.75 -5.26
C THR A 32 -9.12 21.32 -4.84
N ALA A 33 -8.13 21.72 -5.63
CA ALA A 33 -6.74 21.59 -5.26
C ALA A 33 -6.51 22.48 -4.02
N VAL A 34 -6.46 21.85 -2.86
CA VAL A 34 -6.03 22.52 -1.63
C VAL A 34 -4.52 22.63 -1.71
N ASN A 35 -3.98 23.85 -1.64
CA ASN A 35 -2.55 24.03 -1.57
C ASN A 35 -2.04 23.38 -0.27
N VAL A 36 -1.37 22.24 -0.39
CA VAL A 36 -0.88 21.43 0.73
C VAL A 36 0.08 22.22 1.61
N LEU A 37 0.82 23.18 1.03
CA LEU A 37 1.82 23.97 1.74
C LEU A 37 1.21 24.92 2.79
N ALA A 38 -0.07 25.27 2.67
CA ALA A 38 -0.73 26.17 3.65
C ALA A 38 -0.99 25.49 5.01
N ASN A 39 -1.11 24.15 5.05
CA ASN A 39 -1.30 23.33 6.25
C ASN A 39 -0.40 22.10 6.21
N ASP A 40 0.87 22.29 5.89
CA ASP A 40 1.81 21.19 5.71
C ASP A 40 2.10 20.49 7.04
N THR A 41 1.78 19.20 7.11
CA THR A 41 2.03 18.33 8.27
C THR A 41 2.99 17.19 7.93
N ARG A 42 3.68 17.26 6.78
CA ARG A 42 4.69 16.29 6.39
C ARG A 42 5.83 16.25 7.39
N VAL A 43 6.24 15.04 7.77
CA VAL A 43 7.24 14.81 8.82
C VAL A 43 8.68 14.73 8.29
N PHE A 44 8.87 14.90 7.01
CA PHE A 44 10.17 14.90 6.34
C PHE A 44 10.53 16.29 5.80
N LYS A 45 11.79 16.47 5.41
CA LYS A 45 12.25 17.74 4.83
C LYS A 45 11.57 18.00 3.49
N VAL A 46 10.79 19.06 3.42
CA VAL A 46 10.07 19.48 2.21
C VAL A 46 11.03 20.14 1.22
N ASP A 47 10.97 19.72 -0.06
CA ASP A 47 11.62 20.42 -1.16
C ASP A 47 10.64 21.48 -1.71
N PRO A 48 10.93 22.79 -1.56
CA PRO A 48 10.04 23.85 -2.04
C PRO A 48 9.98 23.96 -3.58
N ALA A 49 10.86 23.26 -4.29
CA ALA A 49 10.85 23.21 -5.75
C ALA A 49 9.89 22.15 -6.31
N ILE A 50 9.21 21.40 -5.47
CA ILE A 50 8.24 20.38 -5.85
C ILE A 50 6.84 20.85 -5.49
N ASP A 51 6.01 21.07 -6.50
CA ASP A 51 4.59 21.38 -6.31
C ASP A 51 3.84 20.16 -5.80
N VAL A 52 3.03 20.37 -4.75
CA VAL A 52 2.22 19.32 -4.13
C VAL A 52 0.77 19.79 -4.01
N GLN A 53 -0.15 18.92 -4.41
CA GLN A 53 -1.58 19.18 -4.36
C GLN A 53 -2.30 18.10 -3.55
N GLY A 54 -3.19 18.51 -2.64
CA GLY A 54 -4.13 17.59 -2.01
C GLY A 54 -5.19 17.14 -3.01
N VAL A 55 -5.42 15.83 -3.09
CA VAL A 55 -6.35 15.23 -4.05
C VAL A 55 -7.27 14.23 -3.37
N ARG A 56 -8.45 14.00 -3.97
CA ARG A 56 -9.42 12.99 -3.55
C ARG A 56 -9.85 12.16 -4.75
N PHE A 57 -9.95 10.85 -4.55
CA PHE A 57 -10.44 9.91 -5.56
C PHE A 57 -11.13 8.73 -4.88
N LYS A 58 -11.89 7.95 -5.62
CA LYS A 58 -12.64 6.83 -5.04
C LYS A 58 -12.15 5.51 -5.59
N ASN A 59 -12.07 4.50 -4.73
CA ASN A 59 -11.91 3.13 -5.15
C ASN A 59 -13.25 2.55 -5.66
N ARG A 60 -13.24 1.35 -6.23
CA ARG A 60 -14.45 0.70 -6.78
C ARG A 60 -15.50 0.35 -5.73
N PHE A 61 -15.13 0.34 -4.45
CA PHE A 61 -16.07 0.18 -3.34
C PHE A 61 -16.73 1.50 -2.91
N GLY A 62 -16.40 2.61 -3.58
CA GLY A 62 -16.94 3.93 -3.28
C GLY A 62 -16.26 4.64 -2.11
N ILE A 63 -15.22 4.05 -1.52
CA ILE A 63 -14.44 4.68 -0.45
C ILE A 63 -13.60 5.80 -1.05
N GLU A 64 -13.72 7.01 -0.48
CA GLU A 64 -12.91 8.16 -0.87
C GLU A 64 -11.51 8.06 -0.27
N LEU A 65 -10.50 8.13 -1.11
CA LEU A 65 -9.09 8.13 -0.74
C LEU A 65 -8.52 9.54 -0.79
N ALA A 66 -7.68 9.87 0.18
CA ALA A 66 -6.94 11.13 0.28
C ALA A 66 -5.51 10.94 -0.19
N GLY A 67 -5.02 11.80 -1.07
CA GLY A 67 -3.67 11.75 -1.59
C GLY A 67 -2.98 13.10 -1.68
N HIS A 68 -1.66 13.06 -1.75
CA HIS A 68 -0.79 14.16 -2.13
C HIS A 68 -0.19 13.85 -3.50
N LEU A 69 -0.55 14.66 -4.49
CA LEU A 69 -0.02 14.57 -5.85
C LEU A 69 1.19 15.48 -5.97
N TYR A 70 2.35 14.90 -6.17
CA TYR A 70 3.63 15.58 -6.37
C TYR A 70 3.89 15.72 -7.86
N MET A 71 4.11 16.95 -8.31
CA MET A 71 4.44 17.24 -9.71
C MET A 71 5.95 17.17 -9.92
N PRO A 72 6.42 16.70 -11.11
CA PRO A 72 7.85 16.60 -11.36
C PRO A 72 8.52 17.98 -11.30
N LYS A 73 9.76 18.00 -10.82
CA LYS A 73 10.56 19.24 -10.80
C LYS A 73 10.70 19.82 -12.21
N GLY A 74 10.40 21.10 -12.36
CA GLY A 74 10.37 21.75 -13.67
C GLY A 74 9.20 21.27 -14.54
N TYR A 75 8.05 20.99 -13.91
CA TYR A 75 6.84 20.55 -14.62
C TYR A 75 6.44 21.46 -15.77
N GLU A 76 6.16 20.86 -16.92
CA GLU A 76 5.63 21.52 -18.11
C GLU A 76 4.27 20.91 -18.50
N ALA A 77 3.22 21.72 -18.54
CA ALA A 77 1.86 21.24 -18.81
C ALA A 77 1.66 20.61 -20.20
N SER A 78 2.55 20.88 -21.13
CA SER A 78 2.57 20.31 -22.49
C SER A 78 3.17 18.91 -22.57
N LYS A 79 3.91 18.49 -21.55
CA LYS A 79 4.59 17.19 -21.50
C LYS A 79 3.74 16.13 -20.80
N ARG A 80 3.95 14.87 -21.18
CA ARG A 80 3.45 13.70 -20.46
C ARG A 80 4.59 13.06 -19.69
N TYR A 81 4.29 12.62 -18.49
CA TYR A 81 5.26 12.07 -17.54
C TYR A 81 4.89 10.64 -17.18
N PRO A 82 5.85 9.76 -16.88
CA PRO A 82 5.58 8.54 -16.19
C PRO A 82 5.02 8.84 -14.79
N ALA A 83 4.17 7.97 -14.25
CA ALA A 83 3.55 8.22 -12.97
C ALA A 83 3.66 7.02 -12.03
N VAL A 84 3.73 7.29 -10.72
CA VAL A 84 3.92 6.29 -9.68
C VAL A 84 2.95 6.54 -8.53
N ALA A 85 2.20 5.49 -8.14
CA ALA A 85 1.40 5.49 -6.92
C ALA A 85 2.22 4.92 -5.75
N VAL A 86 2.23 5.61 -4.60
CA VAL A 86 3.08 5.30 -3.45
C VAL A 86 2.22 5.15 -2.20
N CYS A 87 2.33 4.04 -1.47
CA CYS A 87 1.66 3.86 -0.18
C CYS A 87 2.51 3.09 0.82
N GLY A 88 2.27 3.33 2.09
CA GLY A 88 2.94 2.68 3.22
C GLY A 88 3.82 3.63 4.03
N PRO A 89 4.44 3.13 5.08
CA PRO A 89 4.34 1.78 5.68
C PRO A 89 2.97 1.43 6.27
N PHE A 90 2.78 0.16 6.66
CA PHE A 90 1.56 -0.30 7.35
C PHE A 90 1.30 0.52 8.61
N GLY A 91 0.13 1.19 8.67
CA GLY A 91 -0.24 2.09 9.76
C GLY A 91 0.32 3.51 9.69
N ALA A 92 1.09 3.84 8.64
CA ALA A 92 1.52 5.20 8.34
C ALA A 92 0.49 5.95 7.48
N VAL A 93 0.73 7.24 7.30
CA VAL A 93 -0.06 8.14 6.45
C VAL A 93 0.83 8.79 5.37
N LYS A 94 0.21 9.38 4.37
CA LYS A 94 0.86 10.03 3.22
C LYS A 94 1.84 11.16 3.56
N GLU A 95 1.77 11.69 4.77
CA GLU A 95 2.69 12.70 5.31
C GLU A 95 3.99 12.11 5.86
N GLN A 96 4.12 10.79 5.91
CA GLN A 96 5.29 10.06 6.39
C GLN A 96 6.11 9.50 5.21
N ALA A 97 6.64 8.28 5.32
CA ALA A 97 7.55 7.69 4.33
C ALA A 97 7.03 7.72 2.88
N SER A 98 5.74 7.43 2.65
CA SER A 98 5.20 7.46 1.28
C SER A 98 5.28 8.85 0.63
N GLY A 99 5.06 9.91 1.40
CA GLY A 99 5.24 11.28 0.92
C GLY A 99 6.70 11.63 0.61
N LEU A 100 7.65 11.15 1.44
CA LEU A 100 9.08 11.30 1.16
C LEU A 100 9.46 10.62 -0.16
N TYR A 101 9.03 9.37 -0.35
CA TYR A 101 9.29 8.65 -1.61
C TYR A 101 8.65 9.35 -2.81
N ALA A 102 7.42 9.84 -2.67
CA ALA A 102 6.75 10.57 -3.75
C ALA A 102 7.48 11.87 -4.09
N GLN A 103 7.95 12.64 -3.09
CA GLN A 103 8.76 13.84 -3.32
C GLN A 103 10.06 13.53 -4.05
N GLU A 104 10.77 12.48 -3.63
CA GLU A 104 12.03 12.07 -4.24
C GLU A 104 11.86 11.58 -5.68
N LEU A 105 10.76 10.87 -5.97
CA LEU A 105 10.42 10.47 -7.33
C LEU A 105 10.02 11.67 -8.19
N ALA A 106 9.29 12.63 -7.64
CA ALA A 106 8.95 13.86 -8.34
C ALA A 106 10.20 14.69 -8.68
N SER A 107 11.18 14.74 -7.78
CA SER A 107 12.47 15.39 -8.06
C SER A 107 13.25 14.76 -9.22
N ARG A 108 12.95 13.50 -9.53
CA ARG A 108 13.56 12.68 -10.60
C ARG A 108 12.72 12.61 -11.87
N GLY A 109 11.60 13.34 -11.94
CA GLY A 109 10.83 13.52 -13.16
C GLY A 109 9.56 12.67 -13.28
N PHE A 110 9.08 12.08 -12.20
CA PHE A 110 7.81 11.34 -12.16
C PHE A 110 6.67 12.22 -11.63
N VAL A 111 5.46 12.03 -12.11
CA VAL A 111 4.26 12.39 -11.36
C VAL A 111 4.09 11.35 -10.27
N ALA A 112 4.06 11.74 -9.00
CA ALA A 112 4.00 10.79 -7.90
C ALA A 112 2.79 11.08 -7.00
N LEU A 113 2.02 10.04 -6.65
CA LEU A 113 0.84 10.12 -5.81
C LEU A 113 1.07 9.32 -4.53
N ALA A 114 1.31 10.02 -3.41
CA ALA A 114 1.26 9.39 -2.09
C ALA A 114 -0.18 9.44 -1.56
N PHE A 115 -0.71 8.33 -1.05
CA PHE A 115 -2.09 8.28 -0.57
C PHE A 115 -2.23 7.53 0.76
N ASP A 116 -3.27 7.89 1.52
CA ASP A 116 -3.73 7.12 2.67
C ASP A 116 -4.60 5.97 2.18
N SER A 117 -4.38 4.78 2.69
CA SER A 117 -5.23 3.64 2.38
C SER A 117 -6.62 3.79 3.00
N SER A 118 -7.61 3.08 2.48
CA SER A 118 -8.94 2.96 3.07
C SER A 118 -8.86 2.68 4.56
N PHE A 119 -9.77 3.27 5.35
CA PHE A 119 -9.92 3.14 6.80
C PHE A 119 -8.85 3.85 7.64
N THR A 120 -7.88 4.54 7.04
CA THR A 120 -6.78 5.21 7.74
C THR A 120 -6.58 6.67 7.29
N GLY A 121 -5.84 7.44 8.07
CA GLY A 121 -5.48 8.81 7.72
C GLY A 121 -6.70 9.70 7.43
N GLU A 122 -6.67 10.40 6.30
CA GLU A 122 -7.75 11.23 5.77
C GLU A 122 -8.63 10.50 4.76
N SER A 123 -8.31 9.25 4.41
CA SER A 123 -9.17 8.41 3.59
C SER A 123 -10.40 7.96 4.35
N GLY A 124 -11.47 7.71 3.62
CA GLY A 124 -12.75 7.25 4.16
C GLY A 124 -12.75 5.76 4.54
N GLY A 125 -13.95 5.26 4.71
CA GLY A 125 -14.24 3.89 5.12
C GLY A 125 -14.49 3.77 6.62
N GLU A 126 -15.52 3.01 6.95
CA GLU A 126 -15.91 2.61 8.30
C GLU A 126 -15.80 1.08 8.37
N VAL A 127 -15.27 0.55 9.38
CA VAL A 127 -14.74 1.06 10.64
C VAL A 127 -13.32 1.61 10.47
N ARG A 128 -12.91 2.58 11.33
CA ARG A 128 -11.56 3.16 11.27
C ARG A 128 -10.51 2.23 11.84
N SER A 129 -9.24 2.46 11.46
CA SER A 129 -8.08 1.68 11.91
C SER A 129 -8.21 0.17 11.64
N VAL A 130 -8.80 -0.15 10.50
CA VAL A 130 -8.91 -1.51 9.94
C VAL A 130 -7.97 -1.65 8.76
N ALA A 131 -7.41 -2.83 8.57
CA ALA A 131 -6.75 -3.20 7.32
C ALA A 131 -7.48 -4.40 6.71
N ALA A 132 -7.83 -4.26 5.44
CA ALA A 132 -8.48 -5.28 4.63
C ALA A 132 -7.66 -5.51 3.35
N PRO A 133 -6.91 -6.62 3.24
CA PRO A 133 -5.93 -6.83 2.16
C PRO A 133 -6.50 -6.69 0.75
N ASP A 134 -7.73 -7.10 0.53
CA ASP A 134 -8.46 -7.00 -0.74
C ASP A 134 -8.81 -5.54 -1.08
N ILE A 135 -9.39 -4.80 -0.12
CA ILE A 135 -9.74 -3.38 -0.30
C ILE A 135 -8.46 -2.54 -0.41
N ASN A 136 -7.45 -2.81 0.41
CA ASN A 136 -6.21 -2.04 0.36
C ASN A 136 -5.34 -2.37 -0.87
N THR A 137 -5.49 -3.54 -1.48
CA THR A 137 -4.96 -3.83 -2.82
C THR A 137 -5.66 -2.96 -3.86
N GLU A 138 -6.99 -2.93 -3.84
CA GLU A 138 -7.82 -2.09 -4.73
C GLU A 138 -7.51 -0.59 -4.59
N ASP A 139 -7.08 -0.11 -3.42
CA ASP A 139 -6.69 1.29 -3.25
C ASP A 139 -5.52 1.68 -4.17
N PHE A 140 -4.60 0.75 -4.46
CA PHE A 140 -3.57 0.95 -5.49
C PHE A 140 -4.17 1.00 -6.90
N GLY A 141 -5.12 0.12 -7.24
CA GLY A 141 -5.85 0.16 -8.51
C GLY A 141 -6.58 1.48 -8.71
N ALA A 142 -7.24 1.98 -7.67
CA ALA A 142 -7.90 3.30 -7.69
C ALA A 142 -6.89 4.46 -7.88
N ALA A 143 -5.69 4.35 -7.30
CA ALA A 143 -4.62 5.32 -7.53
C ALA A 143 -4.12 5.28 -8.99
N VAL A 144 -4.03 4.09 -9.60
CA VAL A 144 -3.75 3.94 -11.04
C VAL A 144 -4.86 4.59 -11.87
N ASP A 145 -6.13 4.32 -11.55
CA ASP A 145 -7.29 4.94 -12.22
C ASP A 145 -7.28 6.46 -12.13
N TYR A 146 -6.87 7.00 -11.00
CA TYR A 146 -6.72 8.44 -10.82
C TYR A 146 -5.61 8.99 -11.72
N LEU A 147 -4.42 8.39 -11.67
CA LEU A 147 -3.23 8.85 -12.41
C LEU A 147 -3.44 8.84 -13.92
N ILE A 148 -4.00 7.77 -14.49
CA ILE A 148 -4.20 7.67 -15.96
C ILE A 148 -5.19 8.69 -16.53
N ARG A 149 -6.03 9.31 -15.69
CA ARG A 149 -6.97 10.37 -16.10
C ARG A 149 -6.33 11.76 -16.14
N LEU A 150 -5.14 11.92 -15.58
CA LEU A 150 -4.41 13.19 -15.62
C LEU A 150 -3.85 13.42 -17.02
N ARG A 151 -4.07 14.62 -17.58
CA ARG A 151 -3.64 14.97 -18.96
C ARG A 151 -2.12 14.89 -19.16
N ASN A 152 -1.39 15.17 -18.10
CA ASN A 152 0.07 15.20 -18.06
C ASN A 152 0.71 13.85 -17.69
N VAL A 153 -0.08 12.79 -17.57
CA VAL A 153 0.41 11.42 -17.31
C VAL A 153 0.36 10.61 -18.61
N ASP A 154 1.42 9.87 -18.87
CA ASP A 154 1.45 8.83 -19.89
C ASP A 154 0.85 7.54 -19.29
N ALA A 155 -0.39 7.23 -19.69
CA ALA A 155 -1.12 6.07 -19.18
C ALA A 155 -0.45 4.72 -19.47
N SER A 156 0.52 4.66 -20.38
CA SER A 156 1.31 3.45 -20.64
C SER A 156 2.51 3.28 -19.71
N LYS A 157 2.80 4.27 -18.84
CA LYS A 157 4.00 4.37 -18.00
C LYS A 157 3.63 4.52 -16.52
N ILE A 158 2.93 3.52 -15.99
CA ILE A 158 2.46 3.52 -14.60
C ILE A 158 3.27 2.54 -13.77
N GLY A 159 3.74 3.02 -12.62
CA GLY A 159 4.43 2.22 -11.60
C GLY A 159 3.76 2.28 -10.23
N LEU A 160 4.12 1.34 -9.37
CA LEU A 160 3.73 1.30 -7.97
C LEU A 160 4.96 1.32 -7.06
N VAL A 161 4.83 1.93 -5.89
CA VAL A 161 5.79 1.79 -4.79
C VAL A 161 5.04 1.42 -3.52
N GLY A 162 5.33 0.25 -2.98
CA GLY A 162 4.81 -0.23 -1.70
C GLY A 162 5.90 -0.25 -0.63
N ILE A 163 5.66 0.36 0.53
CA ILE A 163 6.64 0.44 1.61
C ILE A 163 6.16 -0.42 2.79
N GLY A 164 7.05 -1.21 3.39
CA GLY A 164 6.72 -2.06 4.52
C GLY A 164 5.61 -3.07 4.18
N GLY A 165 4.58 -3.13 5.01
CA GLY A 165 3.43 -4.02 4.80
C GLY A 165 2.61 -3.72 3.55
N TRP A 166 2.59 -2.46 3.08
CA TRP A 166 1.92 -2.10 1.82
C TRP A 166 2.67 -2.61 0.57
N GLY A 167 3.90 -3.08 0.73
CA GLY A 167 4.58 -3.82 -0.34
C GLY A 167 3.81 -5.06 -0.80
N GLY A 168 3.14 -5.75 0.11
CA GLY A 168 2.29 -6.91 -0.22
C GLY A 168 1.07 -6.53 -1.07
N MET A 169 0.41 -5.40 -0.76
CA MET A 169 -0.73 -4.89 -1.54
C MET A 169 -0.29 -4.41 -2.92
N ALA A 170 0.83 -3.69 -3.01
CA ALA A 170 1.38 -3.23 -4.30
C ALA A 170 1.73 -4.41 -5.23
N VAL A 171 2.36 -5.46 -4.69
CA VAL A 171 2.67 -6.69 -5.45
C VAL A 171 1.39 -7.44 -5.83
N ASN A 172 0.41 -7.49 -4.93
CA ASN A 172 -0.86 -8.14 -5.22
C ASN A 172 -1.62 -7.42 -6.33
N GLU A 173 -1.65 -6.07 -6.32
CA GLU A 173 -2.22 -5.26 -7.40
C GLU A 173 -1.46 -5.48 -8.73
N ALA A 174 -0.14 -5.48 -8.71
CA ALA A 174 0.67 -5.76 -9.90
C ALA A 174 0.42 -7.16 -10.51
N SER A 175 -0.13 -8.09 -9.74
CA SER A 175 -0.49 -9.43 -10.22
C SER A 175 -1.84 -9.48 -10.94
N VAL A 176 -2.68 -8.45 -10.79
CA VAL A 176 -4.04 -8.39 -11.36
C VAL A 176 -4.26 -7.19 -12.28
N ASP A 177 -3.46 -6.12 -12.18
CA ASP A 177 -3.56 -4.93 -13.04
C ASP A 177 -2.43 -4.89 -14.09
N THR A 178 -2.77 -5.16 -15.34
CA THR A 178 -1.82 -5.18 -16.47
C THR A 178 -1.34 -3.79 -16.90
N ARG A 179 -1.93 -2.72 -16.39
CA ARG A 179 -1.51 -1.33 -16.63
C ARG A 179 -0.24 -0.99 -15.85
N VAL A 180 0.02 -1.71 -14.75
CA VAL A 180 1.23 -1.55 -13.95
C VAL A 180 2.43 -2.17 -14.68
N LYS A 181 3.42 -1.35 -15.03
CA LYS A 181 4.61 -1.77 -15.78
C LYS A 181 5.81 -2.04 -14.89
N ALA A 182 5.91 -1.32 -13.76
CA ALA A 182 6.99 -1.50 -12.79
C ALA A 182 6.44 -1.39 -11.36
N THR A 183 6.91 -2.24 -10.47
CA THR A 183 6.57 -2.21 -9.05
C THR A 183 7.85 -2.24 -8.22
N VAL A 184 7.97 -1.29 -7.30
CA VAL A 184 9.07 -1.23 -6.33
C VAL A 184 8.49 -1.53 -4.95
N ILE A 185 9.08 -2.46 -4.23
CA ILE A 185 8.75 -2.73 -2.82
C ILE A 185 9.98 -2.50 -1.95
N CYS A 186 9.81 -1.61 -0.97
CA CYS A 186 10.89 -1.24 -0.05
C CYS A 186 10.59 -1.72 1.37
N SER A 187 11.58 -2.30 2.04
CA SER A 187 11.39 -2.84 3.40
C SER A 187 10.19 -3.77 3.49
N PHE A 188 10.13 -4.74 2.59
CA PHE A 188 8.99 -5.64 2.48
C PHE A 188 8.65 -6.33 3.80
N TYR A 189 7.37 -6.31 4.15
CA TYR A 189 6.81 -7.05 5.27
C TYR A 189 5.58 -7.83 4.81
N ASP A 190 5.68 -9.15 4.80
CA ASP A 190 4.52 -10.01 4.49
C ASP A 190 3.55 -10.00 5.67
N MET A 191 2.52 -9.16 5.57
CA MET A 191 1.53 -8.97 6.63
C MET A 191 0.68 -10.21 6.87
N LYS A 192 0.43 -11.02 5.82
CA LYS A 192 -0.23 -12.32 6.01
C LYS A 192 0.63 -13.24 6.85
N ARG A 193 1.92 -13.37 6.50
CA ARG A 193 2.87 -14.18 7.25
C ARG A 193 3.05 -13.66 8.67
N LEU A 194 3.10 -12.34 8.87
CA LEU A 194 3.11 -11.76 10.22
C LEU A 194 1.94 -12.25 11.06
N PHE A 195 0.72 -12.07 10.56
CA PHE A 195 -0.47 -12.39 11.35
C PHE A 195 -0.76 -13.89 11.42
N ALA A 196 -0.56 -14.64 10.32
CA ALA A 196 -0.78 -16.08 10.33
C ALA A 196 0.34 -16.82 11.09
N ASP A 197 1.61 -16.55 10.78
CA ASP A 197 2.71 -17.32 11.37
C ASP A 197 2.98 -16.91 12.82
N VAL A 198 2.90 -15.61 13.17
CA VAL A 198 3.13 -15.13 14.53
C VAL A 198 1.96 -15.49 15.45
N TYR A 199 0.74 -15.40 14.96
CA TYR A 199 -0.43 -15.87 15.71
C TYR A 199 -0.54 -17.40 15.70
N TYR A 200 0.10 -18.07 14.72
CA TYR A 200 0.26 -19.52 14.66
C TYR A 200 1.63 -20.00 15.16
N THR A 201 2.35 -19.22 15.94
CA THR A 201 3.53 -19.73 16.71
C THR A 201 3.14 -20.79 17.71
N ALA A 202 1.88 -20.91 18.01
CA ALA A 202 1.31 -22.11 18.59
C ALA A 202 1.61 -23.31 17.70
N LYS A 203 2.48 -24.21 18.19
CA LYS A 203 3.00 -25.35 17.44
C LYS A 203 1.96 -26.44 17.17
N THR A 204 0.74 -26.32 17.70
CA THR A 204 -0.33 -27.31 17.60
C THR A 204 -1.59 -26.71 16.99
N ASP A 205 -2.43 -27.54 16.37
CA ASP A 205 -3.73 -27.12 15.84
C ASP A 205 -4.65 -26.58 16.92
N ASP A 206 -4.62 -27.16 18.12
CA ASP A 206 -5.40 -26.70 19.26
C ASP A 206 -5.03 -25.28 19.67
N ALA A 207 -3.74 -24.99 19.77
CA ALA A 207 -3.27 -23.67 20.12
C ALA A 207 -3.61 -22.61 19.05
N ARG A 208 -3.59 -22.98 17.76
CA ARG A 208 -4.08 -22.11 16.67
C ARG A 208 -5.59 -21.88 16.79
N TYR A 209 -6.34 -22.93 17.11
CA TYR A 209 -7.77 -22.82 17.29
C TYR A 209 -8.13 -21.93 18.49
N GLU A 210 -7.38 -22.01 19.59
CA GLU A 210 -7.59 -21.12 20.75
C GLU A 210 -7.35 -19.65 20.38
N GLU A 211 -6.34 -19.34 19.56
CA GLU A 211 -6.14 -17.98 19.09
C GLU A 211 -7.31 -17.48 18.20
N LEU A 212 -7.80 -18.32 17.29
CA LEU A 212 -9.00 -18.01 16.52
C LEU A 212 -10.24 -17.83 17.40
N ARG A 213 -10.38 -18.62 18.47
CA ARG A 213 -11.45 -18.44 19.47
C ARG A 213 -11.34 -17.09 20.15
N ARG A 214 -10.13 -16.68 20.54
CA ARG A 214 -9.87 -15.37 21.15
C ARG A 214 -10.27 -14.22 20.23
N LEU A 215 -9.88 -14.29 18.94
CA LEU A 215 -10.25 -13.30 17.92
C LEU A 215 -11.77 -13.29 17.66
N SER A 216 -12.41 -14.46 17.60
CA SER A 216 -13.84 -14.59 17.41
C SER A 216 -14.63 -14.04 18.62
N ALA A 217 -14.14 -14.27 19.84
CA ALA A 217 -14.73 -13.69 21.05
C ALA A 217 -14.62 -12.16 21.06
N GLN A 218 -13.49 -11.59 20.57
CA GLN A 218 -13.37 -10.14 20.38
C GLN A 218 -14.41 -9.64 19.40
N ARG A 219 -14.55 -10.30 18.24
CA ARG A 219 -15.56 -9.93 17.24
C ARG A 219 -16.99 -9.99 17.80
N THR A 220 -17.28 -10.94 18.68
CA THR A 220 -18.58 -11.02 19.35
C THR A 220 -18.80 -9.83 20.28
N ARG A 221 -17.79 -9.43 21.06
CA ARG A 221 -17.88 -8.23 21.91
C ARG A 221 -18.10 -6.97 21.08
N ASP A 222 -17.32 -6.80 20.02
CA ASP A 222 -17.45 -5.64 19.11
C ASP A 222 -18.88 -5.55 18.55
N ALA A 223 -19.46 -6.67 18.12
CA ALA A 223 -20.82 -6.73 17.61
C ALA A 223 -21.90 -6.45 18.66
N GLN A 224 -21.67 -6.85 19.93
CA GLN A 224 -22.61 -6.62 21.04
C GLN A 224 -22.62 -5.18 21.52
N THR A 225 -21.48 -4.49 21.40
CA THR A 225 -21.31 -3.11 21.89
C THR A 225 -21.37 -2.06 20.77
N ASP A 226 -21.53 -2.50 19.52
CA ASP A 226 -21.43 -1.64 18.31
C ASP A 226 -20.14 -0.81 18.33
N THR A 227 -19.05 -1.39 18.79
CA THR A 227 -17.73 -0.76 18.87
C THR A 227 -16.67 -1.67 18.24
N HIS A 228 -15.51 -1.10 17.92
CA HIS A 228 -14.37 -1.85 17.41
C HIS A 228 -13.15 -1.52 18.27
N GLU A 229 -12.86 -2.42 19.19
CA GLU A 229 -11.77 -2.24 20.13
C GLU A 229 -10.42 -2.26 19.39
N VAL A 230 -9.61 -1.23 19.63
CA VAL A 230 -8.26 -1.12 19.07
C VAL A 230 -7.23 -1.75 20.01
N THR A 231 -6.05 -2.09 19.45
CA THR A 231 -4.97 -2.70 20.23
C THR A 231 -4.37 -1.75 21.26
N GLY A 232 -4.72 -0.47 21.17
CA GLY A 232 -4.01 0.57 21.89
C GLY A 232 -2.63 0.79 21.30
N ASP A 233 -1.88 1.71 21.87
CA ASP A 233 -0.56 2.04 21.41
C ASP A 233 0.51 1.10 21.96
N ASN A 234 0.74 0.01 21.26
CA ASN A 234 1.76 -0.98 21.64
C ASN A 234 3.20 -0.42 21.56
N LEU A 235 3.38 0.75 20.89
CA LEU A 235 4.69 1.40 20.76
C LEU A 235 4.95 2.45 21.86
N ASP A 236 3.96 2.80 22.70
CA ASP A 236 4.17 3.76 23.79
C ASP A 236 5.11 3.20 24.88
N ARG A 237 5.07 1.90 25.11
CA ARG A 237 5.81 1.23 26.17
C ARG A 237 6.56 0.02 25.65
N VAL A 238 7.58 0.26 24.81
CA VAL A 238 8.48 -0.79 24.37
C VAL A 238 9.53 -1.03 25.44
N ALA A 239 9.64 -2.28 25.92
CA ALA A 239 10.64 -2.64 26.94
C ALA A 239 12.07 -2.43 26.40
N VAL A 240 13.01 -2.13 27.31
CA VAL A 240 14.41 -1.86 26.94
C VAL A 240 15.07 -3.08 26.29
N ASP A 241 14.68 -4.26 26.72
CA ASP A 241 15.15 -5.56 26.20
C ASP A 241 14.29 -6.12 25.05
N ALA A 242 13.28 -5.38 24.61
CA ALA A 242 12.47 -5.78 23.45
C ALA A 242 13.33 -5.95 22.19
N PRO A 243 12.92 -6.78 21.24
CA PRO A 243 13.61 -6.91 19.97
C PRO A 243 13.89 -5.56 19.32
N ARG A 244 15.06 -5.40 18.71
CA ARG A 244 15.52 -4.13 18.13
C ARG A 244 14.46 -3.49 17.22
N TYR A 245 13.82 -4.27 16.35
CA TYR A 245 12.83 -3.75 15.42
C TYR A 245 11.65 -3.04 16.11
N MET A 246 11.22 -3.50 17.30
CA MET A 246 10.18 -2.84 18.08
C MET A 246 10.65 -1.48 18.60
N ARG A 247 11.87 -1.41 19.11
CA ARG A 247 12.50 -0.14 19.55
C ARG A 247 12.69 0.83 18.39
N ASP A 248 13.07 0.30 17.22
CA ASP A 248 13.23 1.09 16.00
C ASP A 248 11.86 1.65 15.52
N PHE A 249 10.80 0.86 15.58
CA PHE A 249 9.44 1.35 15.30
C PHE A 249 8.99 2.41 16.31
N GLN A 250 9.25 2.21 17.60
CA GLN A 250 8.98 3.21 18.63
C GLN A 250 9.74 4.51 18.31
N ALA A 251 11.03 4.42 18.02
CA ALA A 251 11.88 5.56 17.71
C ALA A 251 11.40 6.34 16.47
N TYR A 252 10.76 5.68 15.50
CA TYR A 252 10.17 6.34 14.35
C TYR A 252 8.79 6.92 14.66
N TYR A 253 7.84 6.09 15.08
CA TYR A 253 6.43 6.49 15.19
C TYR A 253 6.12 7.36 16.41
N LYS A 254 6.96 7.35 17.47
CA LYS A 254 6.71 8.04 18.75
C LYS A 254 7.63 9.23 19.01
N SER A 255 8.42 9.65 18.03
CA SER A 255 9.28 10.82 18.15
C SER A 255 9.09 11.78 16.98
N GLY A 256 9.71 12.96 17.05
CA GLY A 256 9.73 13.94 15.96
C GLY A 256 10.33 13.41 14.63
N ARG A 257 10.90 12.19 14.64
CA ARG A 257 11.43 11.54 13.44
C ARG A 257 10.31 11.18 12.44
N GLY A 258 9.18 10.67 12.93
CA GLY A 258 8.12 10.20 12.06
C GLY A 258 6.73 10.20 12.69
N PHE A 259 6.54 10.79 13.89
CA PHE A 259 5.23 10.89 14.52
C PHE A 259 4.26 11.71 13.65
N HIS A 260 3.07 11.17 13.44
CA HIS A 260 1.98 11.92 12.82
C HIS A 260 0.65 11.59 13.49
N LYS A 261 -0.14 12.62 13.84
CA LYS A 261 -1.38 12.48 14.62
C LYS A 261 -2.47 11.62 13.98
N ARG A 262 -2.42 11.40 12.66
CA ARG A 262 -3.36 10.53 11.92
C ARG A 262 -2.81 9.14 11.64
N SER A 263 -1.55 8.88 11.94
CA SER A 263 -0.95 7.55 11.75
C SER A 263 -1.45 6.59 12.83
N VAL A 264 -1.95 5.45 12.41
CA VAL A 264 -2.43 4.37 13.30
C VAL A 264 -1.32 3.92 14.25
N ASN A 265 -0.08 3.76 13.74
CA ASN A 265 1.05 3.35 14.55
C ASN A 265 1.56 4.45 15.50
N SER A 266 1.26 5.72 15.20
CA SER A 266 1.62 6.82 16.09
C SER A 266 0.59 7.06 17.18
N THR A 267 -0.63 6.51 17.09
CA THR A 267 -1.75 6.85 17.96
C THR A 267 -2.50 5.64 18.51
N THR A 268 -3.53 5.17 17.78
CA THR A 268 -4.56 4.26 18.34
C THR A 268 -4.22 2.77 18.21
N GLY A 269 -3.29 2.39 17.32
CA GLY A 269 -3.15 1.00 16.90
C GLY A 269 -4.32 0.54 16.01
N TRP A 270 -4.27 -0.70 15.59
CA TRP A 270 -5.26 -1.33 14.73
C TRP A 270 -6.41 -1.96 15.54
N THR A 271 -7.55 -2.19 14.90
CA THR A 271 -8.61 -2.98 15.56
C THR A 271 -8.09 -4.36 15.93
N LYS A 272 -8.48 -4.87 17.09
CA LYS A 272 -8.03 -6.18 17.60
C LYS A 272 -8.42 -7.35 16.70
N THR A 273 -9.41 -7.15 15.81
CA THR A 273 -9.91 -8.15 14.87
C THR A 273 -9.22 -8.07 13.50
N THR A 274 -8.37 -7.07 13.24
CA THR A 274 -7.60 -6.93 11.97
C THR A 274 -6.85 -8.21 11.56
N PRO A 275 -6.25 -9.02 12.46
CA PRO A 275 -5.58 -10.26 12.07
C PRO A 275 -6.45 -11.23 11.27
N LEU A 276 -7.75 -11.29 11.52
CA LEU A 276 -8.68 -12.20 10.81
C LEU A 276 -8.69 -11.97 9.30
N ALA A 277 -8.60 -10.71 8.86
CA ALA A 277 -8.57 -10.36 7.44
C ALA A 277 -7.31 -10.90 6.74
N PHE A 278 -6.17 -10.90 7.42
CA PHE A 278 -4.90 -11.40 6.87
C PHE A 278 -4.78 -12.91 6.94
N ILE A 279 -5.24 -13.54 8.02
CA ILE A 279 -5.22 -15.00 8.18
C ILE A 279 -5.99 -15.67 7.03
N GLY A 280 -7.17 -15.14 6.68
CA GLY A 280 -8.01 -15.64 5.60
C GLY A 280 -7.63 -15.18 4.18
N SER A 281 -6.66 -14.27 4.03
CA SER A 281 -6.36 -13.64 2.74
C SER A 281 -5.41 -14.49 1.88
N PRO A 282 -5.61 -14.53 0.54
CA PRO A 282 -4.64 -15.07 -0.41
C PRO A 282 -3.52 -14.08 -0.79
N LEU A 283 -3.23 -13.07 0.05
CA LEU A 283 -2.24 -12.02 -0.23
C LEU A 283 -0.92 -12.61 -0.74
N CYS A 284 -0.38 -12.03 -1.81
CA CYS A 284 0.84 -12.46 -2.49
C CYS A 284 0.80 -13.89 -3.07
N SER A 285 -0.37 -14.52 -3.21
CA SER A 285 -0.45 -15.89 -3.77
C SER A 285 -0.08 -15.98 -5.25
N ARG A 286 -0.31 -14.91 -6.03
CA ARG A 286 -0.13 -14.84 -7.48
C ARG A 286 1.11 -14.07 -7.94
N VAL A 287 2.10 -13.86 -7.09
CA VAL A 287 3.30 -13.07 -7.44
C VAL A 287 4.08 -13.64 -8.63
N GLY A 288 4.03 -14.96 -8.84
CA GLY A 288 4.64 -15.62 -10.00
C GLY A 288 3.95 -15.30 -11.34
N GLU A 289 2.75 -14.72 -11.31
CA GLU A 289 2.00 -14.35 -12.53
C GLU A 289 2.31 -12.91 -13.00
N ILE A 290 3.04 -12.13 -12.21
CA ILE A 290 3.38 -10.73 -12.53
C ILE A 290 4.23 -10.68 -13.80
N ARG A 291 3.76 -9.94 -14.82
CA ARG A 291 4.47 -9.69 -16.07
C ARG A 291 5.26 -8.38 -16.04
N GLY A 292 4.79 -7.38 -15.30
CA GLY A 292 5.51 -6.13 -15.06
C GLY A 292 6.84 -6.36 -14.35
N ALA A 293 7.73 -5.39 -14.39
CA ALA A 293 9.01 -5.47 -13.69
C ALA A 293 8.81 -5.32 -12.18
N VAL A 294 9.63 -5.98 -11.36
CA VAL A 294 9.59 -5.87 -9.89
C VAL A 294 10.99 -5.66 -9.33
N LEU A 295 11.17 -4.58 -8.57
CA LEU A 295 12.34 -4.33 -7.74
C LEU A 295 11.98 -4.49 -6.26
N ILE A 296 12.74 -5.31 -5.56
CA ILE A 296 12.67 -5.42 -4.10
C ILE A 296 13.91 -4.75 -3.50
N VAL A 297 13.71 -3.76 -2.65
CA VAL A 297 14.77 -3.08 -1.88
C VAL A 297 14.63 -3.45 -0.42
N GLN A 298 15.63 -4.11 0.15
CA GLN A 298 15.55 -4.64 1.50
C GLN A 298 16.83 -4.39 2.29
N GLY A 299 16.71 -4.01 3.57
CA GLY A 299 17.87 -3.84 4.43
C GLY A 299 18.54 -5.17 4.76
N GLU A 300 19.88 -5.20 4.74
CA GLU A 300 20.66 -6.40 5.06
C GLU A 300 20.35 -6.93 6.46
N LYS A 301 20.19 -6.02 7.44
CA LYS A 301 19.90 -6.32 8.86
C LYS A 301 18.41 -6.25 9.19
N SER A 302 17.55 -6.17 8.17
CA SER A 302 16.11 -6.16 8.38
C SER A 302 15.63 -7.50 8.93
N HIS A 303 14.78 -7.46 9.97
CA HIS A 303 14.14 -8.64 10.55
C HIS A 303 13.18 -9.35 9.58
N THR A 304 12.80 -8.67 8.49
CA THR A 304 11.93 -9.21 7.44
C THR A 304 12.68 -9.58 6.16
N ARG A 305 14.02 -9.64 6.19
CA ARG A 305 14.84 -9.93 5.01
C ARG A 305 14.45 -11.25 4.33
N SER A 306 14.26 -12.31 5.11
CA SER A 306 13.84 -13.60 4.57
C SER A 306 12.49 -13.55 3.84
N MET A 307 11.57 -12.69 4.27
CA MET A 307 10.29 -12.51 3.58
C MET A 307 10.47 -11.91 2.19
N ALA A 308 11.39 -10.92 2.06
CA ALA A 308 11.73 -10.31 0.77
C ALA A 308 12.44 -11.31 -0.17
N GLU A 309 13.38 -12.10 0.36
CA GLU A 309 14.07 -13.15 -0.40
C GLU A 309 13.09 -14.24 -0.86
N ASP A 310 12.11 -14.62 -0.04
CA ASP A 310 11.09 -15.61 -0.39
C ASP A 310 10.14 -15.13 -1.48
N ILE A 311 9.68 -13.87 -1.40
CA ILE A 311 8.87 -13.27 -2.47
C ILE A 311 9.68 -13.22 -3.77
N PHE A 312 10.95 -12.78 -3.71
CA PHE A 312 11.81 -12.71 -4.90
C PHE A 312 11.95 -14.07 -5.59
N LYS A 313 12.15 -15.17 -4.84
CA LYS A 313 12.22 -16.52 -5.39
C LYS A 313 10.95 -16.97 -6.11
N ARG A 314 9.80 -16.42 -5.75
CA ARG A 314 8.50 -16.74 -6.33
C ARG A 314 8.16 -15.91 -7.57
N LEU A 315 8.88 -14.80 -7.80
CA LEU A 315 8.74 -13.99 -9.01
C LEU A 315 9.33 -14.71 -10.21
N ASN A 316 8.62 -14.70 -11.34
CA ASN A 316 9.08 -15.28 -12.61
C ASN A 316 9.59 -14.17 -13.55
N GLY A 317 10.44 -14.56 -14.52
CA GLY A 317 10.97 -13.67 -15.55
C GLY A 317 12.30 -13.02 -15.18
N SER A 318 12.92 -12.36 -16.17
CA SER A 318 14.24 -11.72 -16.06
C SER A 318 14.19 -10.25 -15.64
N ASN A 319 12.99 -9.65 -15.60
CA ASN A 319 12.75 -8.25 -15.22
C ASN A 319 12.50 -8.08 -13.71
N LYS A 320 13.20 -8.84 -12.90
CA LYS A 320 13.07 -8.89 -11.43
C LYS A 320 14.42 -8.63 -10.79
N GLU A 321 14.46 -7.70 -9.83
CA GLU A 321 15.67 -7.35 -9.11
C GLU A 321 15.44 -7.42 -7.60
N LEU A 322 16.46 -7.91 -6.88
CA LEU A 322 16.53 -7.84 -5.41
C LEU A 322 17.79 -7.05 -5.04
N TYR A 323 17.60 -5.89 -4.42
CA TYR A 323 18.70 -5.07 -3.93
C TYR A 323 18.74 -5.09 -2.40
N ILE A 324 19.80 -5.67 -1.86
CA ILE A 324 20.05 -5.70 -0.41
C ILE A 324 20.93 -4.50 -0.04
N VAL A 325 20.37 -3.58 0.78
CA VAL A 325 21.08 -2.39 1.24
C VAL A 325 22.03 -2.75 2.37
N PRO A 326 23.36 -2.63 2.18
CA PRO A 326 24.34 -3.05 3.18
C PRO A 326 24.17 -2.31 4.51
N GLY A 327 24.20 -3.06 5.61
CA GLY A 327 24.12 -2.55 6.98
C GLY A 327 22.79 -1.89 7.38
N ALA A 328 21.80 -1.79 6.49
CA ALA A 328 20.52 -1.15 6.77
C ALA A 328 19.58 -2.07 7.55
N TYR A 329 18.84 -1.49 8.49
CA TYR A 329 17.71 -2.11 9.17
C TYR A 329 16.40 -1.82 8.45
N HIS A 330 15.32 -2.46 8.87
CA HIS A 330 14.01 -2.30 8.26
C HIS A 330 13.55 -0.83 8.22
N ILE A 331 13.65 -0.15 9.35
CA ILE A 331 13.17 1.22 9.53
C ILE A 331 14.02 2.28 8.83
N ASP A 332 15.28 1.97 8.51
CA ASP A 332 16.18 2.92 7.84
C ASP A 332 15.67 3.28 6.44
N LEU A 333 14.92 2.35 5.81
CA LEU A 333 14.33 2.59 4.50
C LEU A 333 12.99 3.36 4.55
N PHE A 334 12.60 3.89 5.72
CA PHE A 334 11.43 4.76 5.82
C PHE A 334 11.79 6.24 5.62
N ASP A 335 12.96 6.68 6.11
CA ASP A 335 13.30 8.10 6.16
C ASP A 335 14.81 8.42 6.08
N ASP A 336 15.69 7.43 6.17
CA ASP A 336 17.15 7.70 6.09
C ASP A 336 17.58 7.85 4.62
N MET A 337 17.68 9.11 4.18
CA MET A 337 18.10 9.49 2.83
C MET A 337 19.49 8.96 2.43
N LYS A 338 20.34 8.58 3.38
CA LYS A 338 21.65 7.98 3.09
C LYS A 338 21.56 6.47 2.87
N ARG A 339 20.48 5.85 3.31
CA ARG A 339 20.25 4.40 3.22
C ARG A 339 19.30 4.03 2.11
N ILE A 340 18.27 4.85 1.86
CA ILE A 340 17.31 4.59 0.79
C ILE A 340 18.01 4.76 -0.56
N PRO A 341 18.12 3.70 -1.39
CA PRO A 341 18.87 3.75 -2.64
C PRO A 341 18.00 4.35 -3.77
N PHE A 342 17.65 5.64 -3.65
CA PHE A 342 16.78 6.32 -4.63
C PHE A 342 17.33 6.26 -6.06
N ASP A 343 18.65 6.23 -6.24
CA ASP A 343 19.25 6.14 -7.57
C ASP A 343 19.03 4.76 -8.22
N ILE A 344 19.00 3.69 -7.42
CA ILE A 344 18.62 2.35 -7.91
C ILE A 344 17.14 2.31 -8.26
N ILE A 345 16.28 2.89 -7.42
CA ILE A 345 14.84 2.97 -7.64
C ILE A 345 14.56 3.78 -8.92
N ASP A 346 15.18 4.94 -9.07
CA ASP A 346 15.05 5.81 -10.25
C ASP A 346 15.51 5.12 -11.53
N ARG A 347 16.71 4.51 -11.52
CA ARG A 347 17.20 3.72 -12.65
C ARG A 347 16.18 2.66 -13.07
N PHE A 348 15.71 1.85 -12.11
CA PHE A 348 14.76 0.78 -12.39
C PHE A 348 13.46 1.31 -12.97
N LEU A 349 12.85 2.32 -12.33
CA LEU A 349 11.60 2.90 -12.82
C LEU A 349 11.77 3.50 -14.22
N LYS A 350 12.87 4.22 -14.50
CA LYS A 350 13.15 4.78 -15.83
C LYS A 350 13.39 3.71 -16.88
N GLU A 351 13.94 2.58 -16.52
CA GLU A 351 14.15 1.46 -17.42
C GLU A 351 12.83 0.85 -17.90
N TYR A 352 11.87 0.68 -17.00
CA TYR A 352 10.62 -0.05 -17.28
C TYR A 352 9.40 0.86 -17.52
N LEU A 353 9.50 2.16 -17.29
CA LEU A 353 8.49 3.17 -17.62
C LEU A 353 8.89 4.06 -18.81
N LYS A 354 9.59 3.48 -19.79
CA LYS A 354 10.01 4.16 -21.05
C LYS A 354 8.85 4.44 -21.98
#